data_6137a8620c7ea74ef2630052e50bdc91
#
_entry.id   6137a8620c7ea74ef2630052e50bdc91
#
_cell.length_a   1.000
_cell.length_b   1.000
_cell.length_c   1.000
_cell.angle_alpha   90.00
_cell.angle_beta   90.00
_cell.angle_gamma   90.00
#
_symmetry.space_group_name_H-M   'P 1'
#
loop_
_entity.id
_entity.type
_entity.pdbx_description
1 polymer ?
#
loop_
_entity_poly.entity_id
_entity_poly.type
_entity_poly.pdbx_seq_one_letter_code
_entity_poly.pdbx_strand_id
1 'polypeptide(L)'
;MNIQDELREYLISQGASDVGFCSVDDGDFGNCRYAVSVVVALSDAIVDEIGSEPTHTYFNHYRSVNAFIDSLLLKAGLFLQNKGYRYITVAGSQSMPDKAFSGRYSHKEAAHKAGLGNIGKNCLFLHKKFGARVRLGTLFTDCELKGEGILKENPCINC
;
A
#
# COMPACT_ATOMS: atom_id res chain seq x y z
N MET A 1 -0.11 -20.21 14.08
CA MET A 1 -0.09 -19.17 13.02
C MET A 1 1.02 -18.21 13.37
N ASN A 2 1.85 -17.81 12.43
CA ASN A 2 2.88 -16.82 12.71
C ASN A 2 2.26 -15.39 12.70
N ILE A 3 2.96 -14.42 13.28
CA ILE A 3 2.46 -13.04 13.41
C ILE A 3 2.11 -12.39 12.05
N GLN A 4 2.83 -12.76 11.01
CA GLN A 4 2.61 -12.26 9.64
C GLN A 4 1.27 -12.73 9.08
N ASP A 5 0.95 -14.00 9.25
CA ASP A 5 -0.32 -14.56 8.79
C ASP A 5 -1.49 -13.98 9.59
N GLU A 6 -1.35 -13.87 10.93
CA GLU A 6 -2.34 -13.23 11.79
C GLU A 6 -2.61 -11.79 11.37
N LEU A 7 -1.55 -11.01 11.09
CA LEU A 7 -1.69 -9.62 10.66
C LEU A 7 -2.36 -9.52 9.28
N ARG A 8 -2.00 -10.40 8.34
CA ARG A 8 -2.63 -10.45 7.01
C ARG A 8 -4.12 -10.75 7.12
N GLU A 9 -4.48 -11.81 7.81
CA GLU A 9 -5.89 -12.19 8.01
C GLU A 9 -6.68 -11.08 8.72
N TYR A 10 -6.09 -10.47 9.73
CA TYR A 10 -6.70 -9.34 10.43
C TYR A 10 -7.00 -8.19 9.48
N LEU A 11 -6.02 -7.73 8.69
CA LEU A 11 -6.20 -6.60 7.77
C LEU A 11 -7.20 -6.91 6.64
N ILE A 12 -7.18 -8.12 6.10
CA ILE A 12 -8.19 -8.56 5.12
C ILE A 12 -9.58 -8.54 5.75
N SER A 13 -9.74 -9.03 6.99
CA SER A 13 -11.02 -8.97 7.70
C SER A 13 -11.51 -7.55 7.96
N GLN A 14 -10.59 -6.57 8.01
CA GLN A 14 -10.89 -5.15 8.18
C GLN A 14 -11.17 -4.44 6.85
N GLY A 15 -11.11 -5.13 5.71
CA GLY A 15 -11.47 -4.60 4.39
C GLY A 15 -10.29 -4.28 3.47
N ALA A 16 -9.06 -4.64 3.82
CA ALA A 16 -7.97 -4.60 2.85
C ALA A 16 -8.24 -5.58 1.69
N SER A 17 -7.95 -5.17 0.46
CA SER A 17 -8.12 -6.02 -0.73
C SER A 17 -6.95 -6.98 -0.92
N ASP A 18 -5.75 -6.56 -0.52
CA ASP A 18 -4.55 -7.40 -0.45
C ASP A 18 -3.55 -6.81 0.56
N VAL A 19 -2.66 -7.64 1.08
CA VAL A 19 -1.61 -7.27 2.03
C VAL A 19 -0.34 -8.02 1.70
N GLY A 20 0.77 -7.31 1.60
CA GLY A 20 2.09 -7.88 1.38
C GLY A 20 3.14 -7.35 2.33
N PHE A 21 4.28 -8.01 2.38
CA PHE A 21 5.37 -7.71 3.28
C PHE A 21 6.70 -7.67 2.53
N CYS A 22 7.62 -6.81 2.97
CA CYS A 22 8.97 -6.80 2.45
C CYS A 22 9.97 -6.26 3.49
N SER A 23 11.24 -6.51 3.26
CA SER A 23 12.33 -5.80 3.94
C SER A 23 12.66 -4.52 3.17
N VAL A 24 13.09 -3.49 3.90
CA VAL A 24 13.43 -2.18 3.33
C VAL A 24 14.72 -1.69 3.97
N ASP A 25 15.77 -1.57 3.16
CA ASP A 25 17.09 -1.13 3.61
C ASP A 25 17.36 0.35 3.27
N ASP A 26 16.52 0.97 2.44
CA ASP A 26 16.67 2.31 1.87
C ASP A 26 15.78 3.38 2.52
N GLY A 27 15.07 3.03 3.61
CA GLY A 27 14.20 3.94 4.34
C GLY A 27 14.86 4.56 5.57
N ASP A 28 14.55 5.82 5.85
CA ASP A 28 14.96 6.51 7.09
C ASP A 28 13.93 6.29 8.21
N PHE A 29 13.81 5.04 8.67
CA PHE A 29 12.84 4.64 9.70
C PHE A 29 13.50 3.98 10.91
N GLY A 30 14.81 4.21 11.09
CA GLY A 30 15.58 3.65 12.20
C GLY A 30 15.60 2.12 12.16
N ASN A 31 15.17 1.47 13.24
CA ASN A 31 15.12 0.01 13.32
C ASN A 31 13.90 -0.64 12.65
N CYS A 32 12.95 0.16 12.14
CA CYS A 32 11.77 -0.34 11.44
C CYS A 32 12.14 -0.66 9.98
N ARG A 33 12.75 -1.83 9.75
CA ARG A 33 13.29 -2.26 8.45
C ARG A 33 12.37 -3.20 7.67
N TYR A 34 11.19 -3.46 8.18
CA TYR A 34 10.18 -4.29 7.51
C TYR A 34 8.97 -3.45 7.20
N ALA A 35 8.38 -3.67 6.04
CA ALA A 35 7.20 -2.94 5.60
C ALA A 35 5.99 -3.85 5.45
N VAL A 36 4.85 -3.32 5.85
CA VAL A 36 3.53 -3.85 5.53
C VAL A 36 2.93 -2.96 4.45
N SER A 37 2.65 -3.51 3.28
CA SER A 37 1.97 -2.83 2.19
C SER A 37 0.52 -3.26 2.13
N VAL A 38 -0.40 -2.30 2.20
CA VAL A 38 -1.85 -2.52 2.17
C VAL A 38 -2.40 -2.01 0.86
N VAL A 39 -3.27 -2.80 0.24
CA VAL A 39 -3.95 -2.49 -1.01
C VAL A 39 -5.45 -2.40 -0.77
N VAL A 40 -6.08 -1.35 -1.32
CA VAL A 40 -7.54 -1.23 -1.39
C VAL A 40 -7.93 -1.00 -2.84
N ALA A 41 -8.78 -1.90 -3.37
CA ALA A 41 -9.31 -1.80 -4.72
C ALA A 41 -10.37 -0.69 -4.81
N LEU A 42 -10.33 0.07 -5.89
CA LEU A 42 -11.33 1.10 -6.19
C LEU A 42 -12.61 0.46 -6.76
N SER A 43 -13.73 1.15 -6.62
CA SER A 43 -14.98 0.77 -7.25
C SER A 43 -14.86 0.84 -8.77
N ASP A 44 -15.09 -0.27 -9.45
CA ASP A 44 -15.08 -0.32 -10.92
C ASP A 44 -16.12 0.62 -11.52
N ALA A 45 -17.32 0.66 -10.98
CA ALA A 45 -18.39 1.54 -11.47
C ALA A 45 -18.01 3.02 -11.39
N ILE A 46 -17.35 3.46 -10.30
CA ILE A 46 -16.90 4.84 -10.16
C ILE A 46 -15.75 5.16 -11.12
N VAL A 47 -14.83 4.23 -11.34
CA VAL A 47 -13.74 4.40 -12.29
C VAL A 47 -14.26 4.40 -13.73
N ASP A 48 -15.26 3.59 -14.05
CA ASP A 48 -15.86 3.50 -15.39
C ASP A 48 -16.66 4.76 -15.78
N GLU A 49 -17.08 5.59 -14.81
CA GLU A 49 -17.68 6.92 -15.09
C GLU A 49 -16.68 7.95 -15.63
N ILE A 50 -15.36 7.71 -15.50
CA ILE A 50 -14.34 8.65 -15.93
C ILE A 50 -14.25 8.65 -17.45
N GLY A 51 -14.53 9.82 -18.06
CA GLY A 51 -14.30 10.07 -19.47
C GLY A 51 -12.96 10.76 -19.71
N SER A 52 -13.01 11.98 -20.26
CA SER A 52 -11.82 12.81 -20.50
C SER A 52 -11.29 13.48 -19.23
N GLU A 53 -12.12 13.59 -18.19
CA GLU A 53 -11.80 14.25 -16.93
C GLU A 53 -12.30 13.43 -15.73
N PRO A 54 -11.63 13.53 -14.57
CA PRO A 54 -12.11 12.91 -13.34
C PRO A 54 -13.45 13.48 -12.89
N THR A 55 -14.34 12.62 -12.40
CA THR A 55 -15.64 13.02 -11.87
C THR A 55 -15.54 13.47 -10.40
N HIS A 56 -16.53 14.22 -9.90
CA HIS A 56 -16.65 14.53 -8.47
C HIS A 56 -16.80 13.26 -7.62
N THR A 57 -17.52 12.26 -8.12
CA THR A 57 -17.69 10.96 -7.45
C THR A 57 -16.35 10.26 -7.30
N TYR A 58 -15.53 10.22 -8.36
CA TYR A 58 -14.19 9.65 -8.29
C TYR A 58 -13.30 10.40 -7.28
N PHE A 59 -13.34 11.73 -7.27
CA PHE A 59 -12.55 12.53 -6.34
C PHE A 59 -12.92 12.24 -4.87
N ASN A 60 -14.23 12.15 -4.59
CA ASN A 60 -14.71 11.80 -3.24
C ASN A 60 -14.30 10.36 -2.86
N HIS A 61 -14.45 9.41 -3.78
CA HIS A 61 -14.05 8.02 -3.58
C HIS A 61 -12.55 7.90 -3.30
N TYR A 62 -11.73 8.59 -4.07
CA TYR A 62 -10.28 8.67 -3.89
C TYR A 62 -9.91 9.12 -2.46
N ARG A 63 -10.54 10.20 -1.98
CA ARG A 63 -10.31 10.73 -0.62
C ARG A 63 -10.77 9.74 0.46
N SER A 64 -11.93 9.15 0.29
CA SER A 64 -12.50 8.19 1.24
C SER A 64 -11.63 6.94 1.34
N VAL A 65 -11.14 6.41 0.23
CA VAL A 65 -10.25 5.24 0.21
C VAL A 65 -8.90 5.56 0.85
N ASN A 66 -8.32 6.75 0.62
CA ASN A 66 -7.09 7.16 1.28
C ASN A 66 -7.26 7.25 2.81
N ALA A 67 -8.35 7.84 3.29
CA ALA A 67 -8.65 7.93 4.73
C ALA A 67 -8.87 6.53 5.33
N PHE A 68 -9.51 5.63 4.60
CA PHE A 68 -9.69 4.25 5.00
C PHE A 68 -8.36 3.50 5.10
N ILE A 69 -7.45 3.70 4.14
CA ILE A 69 -6.09 3.14 4.19
C ILE A 69 -5.35 3.64 5.43
N ASP A 70 -5.39 4.92 5.74
CA ASP A 70 -4.76 5.46 6.95
C ASP A 70 -5.33 4.80 8.22
N SER A 71 -6.63 4.53 8.24
CA SER A 71 -7.27 3.76 9.33
C SER A 71 -6.78 2.31 9.40
N LEU A 72 -6.62 1.63 8.26
CA LEU A 72 -6.07 0.26 8.20
C LEU A 72 -4.62 0.23 8.70
N LEU A 73 -3.80 1.21 8.32
CA LEU A 73 -2.41 1.31 8.78
C LEU A 73 -2.33 1.54 10.29
N LEU A 74 -3.21 2.38 10.85
CA LEU A 74 -3.31 2.57 12.31
C LEU A 74 -3.68 1.25 13.00
N LYS A 75 -4.66 0.52 12.49
CA LYS A 75 -5.06 -0.79 13.04
C LYS A 75 -3.91 -1.80 13.00
N ALA A 76 -3.17 -1.86 11.88
CA ALA A 76 -1.98 -2.70 11.75
C ALA A 76 -0.91 -2.33 12.78
N GLY A 77 -0.67 -1.03 12.96
CA GLY A 77 0.28 -0.51 13.92
C GLY A 77 -0.10 -0.88 15.35
N LEU A 78 -1.34 -0.69 15.74
CA LEU A 78 -1.84 -1.07 17.07
C LEU A 78 -1.77 -2.58 17.31
N PHE A 79 -2.06 -3.40 16.30
CA PHE A 79 -1.90 -4.85 16.35
C PHE A 79 -0.43 -5.23 16.66
N LEU A 80 0.52 -4.64 15.95
CA LEU A 80 1.95 -4.88 16.16
C LEU A 80 2.42 -4.35 17.52
N GLN A 81 1.99 -3.15 17.91
CA GLN A 81 2.35 -2.54 19.18
C GLN A 81 1.85 -3.37 20.39
N ASN A 82 0.66 -3.95 20.31
CA ASN A 82 0.12 -4.84 21.35
C ASN A 82 0.93 -6.14 21.48
N LYS A 83 1.69 -6.51 20.46
CA LYS A 83 2.63 -7.65 20.46
C LYS A 83 4.08 -7.25 20.81
N GLY A 84 4.31 -5.96 21.18
CA GLY A 84 5.60 -5.45 21.63
C GLY A 84 6.50 -4.88 20.52
N TYR A 85 6.00 -4.73 19.29
CA TYR A 85 6.76 -4.18 18.17
C TYR A 85 6.49 -2.68 17.98
N ARG A 86 7.45 -2.00 17.38
CA ARG A 86 7.34 -0.58 17.01
C ARG A 86 6.83 -0.45 15.58
N TYR A 87 6.16 0.66 15.30
CA TYR A 87 5.69 0.94 13.94
C TYR A 87 5.73 2.42 13.60
N ILE A 88 5.83 2.72 12.32
CA ILE A 88 5.74 4.06 11.74
C ILE A 88 4.86 3.95 10.50
N THR A 89 3.76 4.71 10.44
CA THR A 89 2.90 4.79 9.26
C THR A 89 3.38 5.90 8.32
N VAL A 90 3.22 5.68 7.03
CA VAL A 90 3.40 6.71 6.00
C VAL A 90 2.03 7.12 5.48
N ALA A 91 1.73 8.43 5.56
CA ALA A 91 0.44 8.96 5.12
C ALA A 91 0.14 8.63 3.65
N GLY A 92 -1.08 8.19 3.37
CA GLY A 92 -1.48 7.68 2.05
C GLY A 92 -1.46 8.73 0.94
N SER A 93 -1.63 10.01 1.28
CA SER A 93 -1.75 11.09 0.29
C SER A 93 -1.28 12.45 0.85
N GLN A 94 -0.09 12.50 1.43
CA GLN A 94 0.45 13.73 1.98
C GLN A 94 1.89 13.94 1.53
N SER A 95 2.16 15.13 0.96
CA SER A 95 3.52 15.55 0.60
C SER A 95 4.31 15.99 1.82
N MET A 96 5.62 15.80 1.78
CA MET A 96 6.54 16.35 2.77
C MET A 96 6.56 17.88 2.68
N PRO A 97 6.68 18.61 3.83
CA PRO A 97 6.68 20.08 3.84
C PRO A 97 7.78 20.71 2.98
N ASP A 98 8.92 20.04 2.87
CA ASP A 98 10.13 20.50 2.17
C ASP A 98 10.26 19.89 0.75
N LYS A 99 9.39 18.96 0.36
CA LYS A 99 9.44 18.28 -0.95
C LYS A 99 8.05 18.23 -1.57
N ALA A 100 7.76 19.20 -2.42
CA ALA A 100 6.50 19.20 -3.18
C ALA A 100 6.33 17.90 -3.98
N PHE A 101 5.12 17.34 -3.96
CA PHE A 101 4.72 16.12 -4.68
C PHE A 101 5.48 14.83 -4.29
N SER A 102 6.21 14.85 -3.17
CA SER A 102 6.94 13.69 -2.66
C SER A 102 6.47 13.33 -1.25
N GLY A 103 6.10 12.08 -1.04
CA GLY A 103 5.84 11.50 0.28
C GLY A 103 7.14 11.10 0.99
N ARG A 104 7.03 10.71 2.25
CA ARG A 104 8.18 10.21 3.04
C ARG A 104 8.76 8.91 2.46
N TYR A 105 7.92 8.06 1.86
CA TYR A 105 8.31 6.85 1.15
C TYR A 105 7.34 6.54 0.01
N SER A 106 7.81 5.86 -1.02
CA SER A 106 6.98 5.47 -2.16
C SER A 106 6.15 4.21 -1.83
N HIS A 107 4.85 4.36 -1.70
CA HIS A 107 3.93 3.23 -1.54
C HIS A 107 4.01 2.23 -2.70
N LYS A 108 4.27 2.73 -3.92
CA LYS A 108 4.45 1.87 -5.12
C LYS A 108 5.66 0.97 -4.97
N GLU A 109 6.74 1.49 -4.41
CA GLU A 109 7.96 0.72 -4.20
C GLU A 109 7.78 -0.35 -3.14
N ALA A 110 7.15 -0.03 -2.00
CA ALA A 110 6.83 -1.01 -0.98
C ALA A 110 5.94 -2.14 -1.53
N ALA A 111 4.89 -1.80 -2.27
CA ALA A 111 3.98 -2.78 -2.88
C ALA A 111 4.69 -3.66 -3.93
N HIS A 112 5.61 -3.08 -4.71
CA HIS A 112 6.43 -3.82 -5.67
C HIS A 112 7.38 -4.80 -4.98
N LYS A 113 8.13 -4.34 -3.97
CA LYS A 113 9.03 -5.19 -3.15
C LYS A 113 8.26 -6.29 -2.42
N ALA A 114 7.01 -6.04 -2.04
CA ALA A 114 6.14 -7.00 -1.37
C ALA A 114 5.49 -8.04 -2.33
N GLY A 115 5.78 -7.98 -3.64
CA GLY A 115 5.23 -8.93 -4.61
C GLY A 115 3.74 -8.78 -4.91
N LEU A 116 3.18 -7.60 -4.65
CA LEU A 116 1.75 -7.34 -4.89
C LEU A 116 1.44 -6.95 -6.34
N GLY A 117 2.46 -6.53 -7.09
CA GLY A 117 2.37 -6.11 -8.47
C GLY A 117 3.68 -5.52 -8.96
N ASN A 118 3.63 -4.84 -10.10
CA ASN A 118 4.78 -4.20 -10.71
C ASN A 118 4.49 -2.75 -11.14
N ILE A 119 5.55 -1.99 -11.42
CA ILE A 119 5.43 -0.63 -11.91
C ILE A 119 5.44 -0.65 -13.43
N GLY A 120 4.40 -0.12 -14.07
CA GLY A 120 4.27 -0.04 -15.52
C GLY A 120 5.14 1.05 -16.12
N LYS A 121 5.22 1.07 -17.47
CA LYS A 121 5.93 2.11 -18.24
C LYS A 121 5.37 3.52 -18.02
N ASN A 122 4.10 3.62 -17.61
CA ASN A 122 3.44 4.87 -17.23
C ASN A 122 3.72 5.30 -15.79
N CYS A 123 4.63 4.62 -15.08
CA CYS A 123 4.99 4.85 -13.69
C CYS A 123 3.85 4.60 -12.68
N LEU A 124 2.75 3.98 -13.09
CA LEU A 124 1.71 3.52 -12.16
C LEU A 124 2.05 2.14 -11.61
N PHE A 125 1.65 1.90 -10.36
CA PHE A 125 1.65 0.57 -9.81
C PHE A 125 0.47 -0.22 -10.39
N LEU A 126 0.76 -1.42 -10.89
CA LEU A 126 -0.20 -2.35 -11.46
C LEU A 126 -0.27 -3.59 -10.57
N HIS A 127 -1.35 -3.70 -9.81
CA HIS A 127 -1.59 -4.84 -8.93
C HIS A 127 -1.87 -6.10 -9.76
N LYS A 128 -1.33 -7.25 -9.30
CA LYS A 128 -1.47 -8.55 -10.01
C LYS A 128 -2.90 -8.98 -10.33
N LYS A 129 -3.90 -8.51 -9.55
CA LYS A 129 -5.32 -8.83 -9.73
C LYS A 129 -6.15 -7.63 -10.18
N PHE A 130 -5.91 -6.44 -9.63
CA PHE A 130 -6.76 -5.27 -9.82
C PHE A 130 -6.19 -4.24 -10.80
N GLY A 131 -4.99 -4.47 -11.36
CA GLY A 131 -4.33 -3.53 -12.25
C GLY A 131 -4.07 -2.18 -11.57
N ALA A 132 -4.35 -1.08 -12.29
CA ALA A 132 -4.15 0.29 -11.80
C ALA A 132 -5.26 0.78 -10.85
N ARG A 133 -6.36 0.04 -10.70
CA ARG A 133 -7.55 0.43 -9.93
C ARG A 133 -7.39 0.15 -8.44
N VAL A 134 -6.28 0.63 -7.86
CA VAL A 134 -5.94 0.44 -6.44
C VAL A 134 -5.40 1.71 -5.81
N ARG A 135 -5.54 1.80 -4.48
CA ARG A 135 -4.79 2.73 -3.64
C ARG A 135 -3.94 1.92 -2.67
N LEU A 136 -2.81 2.50 -2.30
CA LEU A 136 -1.77 1.84 -1.52
C LEU A 136 -1.48 2.58 -0.22
N GLY A 137 -1.12 1.82 0.81
CA GLY A 137 -0.59 2.35 2.06
C GLY A 137 0.59 1.54 2.54
N THR A 138 1.43 2.14 3.37
CA THR A 138 2.64 1.51 3.89
C THR A 138 2.84 1.83 5.36
N LEU A 139 3.19 0.81 6.12
CA LEU A 139 3.62 0.89 7.50
C LEU A 139 4.98 0.22 7.63
N PHE A 140 5.89 0.82 8.40
CA PHE A 140 7.20 0.23 8.75
C PHE A 140 7.19 -0.27 10.18
N THR A 141 7.91 -1.38 10.43
CA THR A 141 7.99 -2.02 11.75
C THR A 141 9.36 -2.68 11.96
N ASP A 142 9.72 -2.88 13.22
CA ASP A 142 10.87 -3.70 13.63
C ASP A 142 10.51 -5.19 13.78
N CYS A 143 9.24 -5.55 13.59
CA CYS A 143 8.81 -6.94 13.49
C CYS A 143 9.35 -7.57 12.21
N GLU A 144 10.10 -8.66 12.33
CA GLU A 144 10.60 -9.40 11.16
C GLU A 144 9.43 -9.97 10.35
N LEU A 145 9.31 -9.50 9.10
CA LEU A 145 8.28 -9.92 8.15
C LEU A 145 8.95 -10.38 6.85
N LYS A 146 8.60 -11.56 6.37
CA LYS A 146 9.18 -12.15 5.17
C LYS A 146 8.36 -11.78 3.94
N GLY A 147 8.99 -11.13 2.96
CA GLY A 147 8.38 -10.86 1.66
C GLY A 147 8.31 -12.09 0.76
N GLU A 148 7.32 -12.11 -0.11
CA GLU A 148 7.19 -13.13 -1.18
C GLU A 148 8.16 -12.87 -2.34
N GLY A 149 8.80 -11.70 -2.34
CA GLY A 149 9.74 -11.25 -3.37
C GLY A 149 9.07 -10.56 -4.55
N ILE A 150 9.90 -9.93 -5.37
CA ILE A 150 9.44 -9.16 -6.54
C ILE A 150 8.92 -10.12 -7.63
N LEU A 151 7.75 -9.80 -8.19
CA LEU A 151 7.21 -10.53 -9.33
C LEU A 151 8.05 -10.29 -10.59
N LYS A 152 8.37 -11.38 -11.30
CA LYS A 152 9.21 -11.32 -12.53
C LYS A 152 8.44 -10.92 -13.78
N GLU A 153 7.12 -10.96 -13.75
CA GLU A 153 6.28 -10.69 -14.90
C GLU A 153 6.25 -9.20 -15.24
N ASN A 154 6.36 -8.88 -16.53
CA ASN A 154 6.16 -7.52 -17.02
C ASN A 154 4.66 -7.22 -17.04
N PRO A 155 4.16 -6.20 -16.30
CA PRO A 155 2.74 -5.87 -16.28
C PRO A 155 2.26 -5.19 -17.54
N CYS A 156 3.19 -4.72 -18.39
CA CYS A 156 2.85 -4.03 -19.63
C CYS A 156 2.56 -5.03 -20.74
N ILE A 157 1.32 -5.04 -21.19
CA ILE A 157 0.89 -5.65 -22.43
C ILE A 157 1.03 -4.62 -23.58
N ASN A 158 0.98 -5.03 -24.81
CA ASN A 158 1.09 -4.15 -25.98
C ASN A 158 -0.16 -3.22 -26.09
N CYS A 159 -0.25 -2.26 -25.21
CA CYS A 159 -1.35 -1.29 -25.16
C CYS A 159 -1.04 0.03 -25.88
#